data_18a332932d9d26530e288295f7b745f8
#
_entry.id   18a332932d9d26530e288295f7b745f8
#
_cell.length_a   1.000
_cell.length_b   1.000
_cell.length_c   1.000
_cell.angle_alpha   90.00
_cell.angle_beta   90.00
_cell.angle_gamma   90.00
#
_symmetry.space_group_name_H-M   'P 1'
#
loop_
_entity.id
_entity.type
_entity.pdbx_description
1 polymer ?
#
loop_
_entity_poly.entity_id
_entity_poly.type
_entity_poly.pdbx_seq_one_letter_code
_entity_poly.pdbx_strand_id
1 'polypeptide(L)'
;ELPQGWTYATMSDICTKIVDGDHNPPIAQKAESEYIMISSKNVVNDSIIHLDDVRHLSRADFELSNARTQVSKGDVLFTSVASLGRTCIYDLDYPITFQRSVTVICTKIFNRYLKLFLDSPLYQNYVGENARGTAQKGFYINQISDSWVPIPPLNEQIRIVEKAQSLLDIVQIINYSKEETSNNIIALKSKILDLAISGKLVRQDKSDEPAIELLKRINPQYQPADNRHYENIELSIPETWCWTTIGDVFKHNTGKALNSSNHSGIMMDYITTSNLYWDRFDLSTVKQMPFTEKDLEKCTVSKGDLLICEGGDVGRSAIWNYNYDIRIQNH
;
A
#
# COMPACT_ATOMS: atom_id res chain seq x y z
N GLU A 1 17.60 7.86 -33.19
CA GLU A 1 18.57 7.06 -33.97
C GLU A 1 18.96 5.83 -33.16
N LEU A 2 19.13 4.66 -33.83
CA LEU A 2 19.62 3.44 -33.20
C LEU A 2 21.17 3.46 -33.07
N PRO A 3 21.74 2.78 -32.08
CA PRO A 3 23.18 2.55 -32.04
C PRO A 3 23.67 1.79 -33.29
N GLN A 4 24.96 1.95 -33.60
CA GLN A 4 25.57 1.22 -34.73
C GLN A 4 25.45 -0.30 -34.48
N GLY A 5 25.04 -1.03 -35.52
CA GLY A 5 24.85 -2.49 -35.45
C GLY A 5 23.46 -2.92 -34.99
N TRP A 6 22.59 -1.98 -34.60
CA TRP A 6 21.21 -2.28 -34.28
C TRP A 6 20.31 -2.12 -35.52
N THR A 7 19.19 -2.82 -35.52
CA THR A 7 18.13 -2.67 -36.52
C THR A 7 16.76 -2.69 -35.87
N TYR A 8 15.74 -2.23 -36.59
CA TYR A 8 14.34 -2.47 -36.20
C TYR A 8 13.81 -3.70 -36.92
N ALA A 9 12.99 -4.48 -36.23
CA ALA A 9 12.17 -5.55 -36.82
C ALA A 9 10.80 -5.53 -36.14
N THR A 10 9.80 -6.08 -36.82
CA THR A 10 8.47 -6.27 -36.22
C THR A 10 8.48 -7.53 -35.35
N MET A 11 7.53 -7.60 -34.40
CA MET A 11 7.35 -8.82 -33.61
C MET A 11 7.09 -10.05 -34.51
N SER A 12 6.37 -9.86 -35.61
CA SER A 12 6.13 -10.94 -36.61
C SER A 12 7.40 -11.44 -37.30
N ASP A 13 8.42 -10.60 -37.46
CA ASP A 13 9.70 -11.00 -38.08
C ASP A 13 10.55 -11.86 -37.15
N ILE A 14 10.51 -11.54 -35.87
CA ILE A 14 11.37 -12.14 -34.84
C ILE A 14 10.72 -13.27 -34.04
N CYS A 15 9.44 -13.49 -34.20
CA CYS A 15 8.70 -14.56 -33.52
C CYS A 15 8.26 -15.67 -34.47
N THR A 16 8.30 -16.89 -33.98
CA THR A 16 7.77 -18.07 -34.71
C THR A 16 6.29 -18.27 -34.40
N LYS A 17 5.82 -17.74 -33.26
CA LYS A 17 4.45 -17.91 -32.78
C LYS A 17 4.06 -16.71 -31.91
N ILE A 18 2.88 -16.14 -32.20
CA ILE A 18 2.21 -15.14 -31.38
C ILE A 18 0.74 -15.55 -31.38
N VAL A 19 0.29 -16.16 -30.28
CA VAL A 19 -1.06 -16.71 -30.18
C VAL A 19 -1.66 -16.43 -28.80
N ASP A 20 -2.91 -16.07 -28.75
CA ASP A 20 -3.67 -15.94 -27.52
C ASP A 20 -4.25 -17.29 -27.07
N GLY A 21 -4.60 -17.39 -25.82
CA GLY A 21 -5.27 -18.56 -25.25
C GLY A 21 -6.70 -18.73 -25.76
N ASP A 22 -7.42 -19.62 -25.12
CA ASP A 22 -8.76 -20.04 -25.54
C ASP A 22 -9.80 -18.91 -25.37
N HIS A 23 -10.55 -18.63 -26.43
CA HIS A 23 -11.63 -17.63 -26.47
C HIS A 23 -12.93 -18.15 -25.83
N ASN A 24 -13.13 -19.47 -25.83
CA ASN A 24 -14.30 -20.14 -25.28
C ASN A 24 -13.84 -21.19 -24.26
N PRO A 25 -13.28 -20.76 -23.11
CA PRO A 25 -12.67 -21.68 -22.18
C PRO A 25 -13.64 -22.74 -21.68
N PRO A 26 -13.23 -24.01 -21.64
CA PRO A 26 -14.07 -25.13 -21.16
C PRO A 26 -14.60 -24.87 -19.75
N ILE A 27 -15.68 -25.58 -19.40
CA ILE A 27 -16.23 -25.53 -18.03
C ILE A 27 -15.21 -26.12 -17.05
N ALA A 28 -14.95 -25.40 -15.95
CA ALA A 28 -14.06 -25.91 -14.92
C ALA A 28 -14.61 -27.19 -14.28
N GLN A 29 -13.74 -28.15 -14.04
CA GLN A 29 -14.08 -29.32 -13.24
C GLN A 29 -14.21 -28.94 -11.75
N LYS A 30 -15.06 -29.65 -11.01
CA LYS A 30 -15.21 -29.47 -9.56
C LYS A 30 -14.06 -30.12 -8.78
N ALA A 31 -13.45 -31.15 -9.33
CA ALA A 31 -12.31 -31.84 -8.73
C ALA A 31 -11.00 -31.20 -9.21
N GLU A 32 -10.00 -31.19 -8.37
CA GLU A 32 -8.64 -30.82 -8.75
C GLU A 32 -8.11 -31.75 -9.83
N SER A 33 -7.36 -31.20 -10.75
CA SER A 33 -6.72 -31.90 -11.87
C SER A 33 -5.33 -31.34 -12.07
N GLU A 34 -4.41 -32.15 -12.57
CA GLU A 34 -3.09 -31.73 -13.01
C GLU A 34 -3.16 -30.79 -14.24
N TYR A 35 -4.25 -30.81 -14.99
CA TYR A 35 -4.47 -30.00 -16.19
C TYR A 35 -5.13 -28.69 -15.81
N ILE A 36 -4.40 -27.61 -15.90
CA ILE A 36 -4.89 -26.30 -15.47
C ILE A 36 -4.91 -25.28 -16.60
N MET A 37 -5.86 -24.34 -16.50
CA MET A 37 -5.94 -23.18 -17.38
C MET A 37 -5.84 -21.92 -16.55
N ILE A 38 -4.88 -21.05 -16.89
CA ILE A 38 -4.67 -19.77 -16.24
C ILE A 38 -5.16 -18.60 -17.10
N SER A 39 -5.24 -17.43 -16.48
CA SER A 39 -5.60 -16.17 -17.11
C SER A 39 -4.62 -15.05 -16.73
N SER A 40 -4.86 -13.83 -17.21
CA SER A 40 -4.02 -12.66 -16.87
C SER A 40 -3.87 -12.40 -15.36
N LYS A 41 -4.80 -12.83 -14.51
CA LYS A 41 -4.69 -12.68 -13.05
C LYS A 41 -3.52 -13.46 -12.45
N ASN A 42 -3.14 -14.55 -13.11
CA ASN A 42 -2.08 -15.44 -12.66
C ASN A 42 -0.67 -15.00 -13.10
N VAL A 43 -0.56 -14.06 -14.05
CA VAL A 43 0.73 -13.50 -14.51
C VAL A 43 1.00 -12.21 -13.75
N VAL A 44 1.91 -12.24 -12.76
CA VAL A 44 2.20 -11.12 -11.88
C VAL A 44 3.69 -11.10 -11.53
N ASN A 45 4.30 -9.91 -11.58
CA ASN A 45 5.68 -9.69 -11.16
C ASN A 45 6.67 -10.71 -11.72
N ASP A 46 6.65 -10.92 -13.04
CA ASP A 46 7.53 -11.85 -13.74
C ASP A 46 7.35 -13.33 -13.34
N SER A 47 6.21 -13.68 -12.80
CA SER A 47 5.95 -15.03 -12.31
C SER A 47 4.51 -15.46 -12.60
N ILE A 48 4.30 -16.77 -12.62
CA ILE A 48 2.95 -17.38 -12.61
C ILE A 48 2.63 -17.71 -11.15
N ILE A 49 1.61 -17.05 -10.60
CA ILE A 49 1.20 -17.17 -9.19
C ILE A 49 -0.30 -17.46 -9.06
N HIS A 50 -0.76 -17.68 -7.83
CA HIS A 50 -2.16 -18.00 -7.51
C HIS A 50 -2.68 -19.26 -8.24
N LEU A 51 -1.88 -20.33 -8.17
CA LEU A 51 -2.23 -21.60 -8.78
C LEU A 51 -3.29 -22.39 -7.98
N ASP A 52 -3.66 -21.89 -6.81
CA ASP A 52 -4.82 -22.27 -6.01
C ASP A 52 -6.16 -21.72 -6.56
N ASP A 53 -6.10 -20.68 -7.40
CA ASP A 53 -7.27 -20.05 -8.03
C ASP A 53 -7.16 -20.14 -9.56
N VAL A 54 -7.24 -21.34 -10.09
CA VAL A 54 -7.16 -21.67 -11.51
C VAL A 54 -8.35 -22.51 -11.95
N ARG A 55 -8.52 -22.63 -13.27
CA ARG A 55 -9.52 -23.53 -13.84
C ARG A 55 -8.91 -24.92 -14.04
N HIS A 56 -9.44 -25.92 -13.36
CA HIS A 56 -9.09 -27.33 -13.59
C HIS A 56 -9.85 -27.87 -14.78
N LEU A 57 -9.18 -28.60 -15.65
CA LEU A 57 -9.73 -29.16 -16.90
C LEU A 57 -9.66 -30.68 -16.92
N SER A 58 -10.50 -31.31 -17.74
CA SER A 58 -10.27 -32.67 -18.17
C SER A 58 -9.05 -32.75 -19.10
N ARG A 59 -8.42 -33.91 -19.20
CA ARG A 59 -7.33 -34.11 -20.16
C ARG A 59 -7.75 -33.75 -21.58
N ALA A 60 -8.95 -34.18 -22.01
CA ALA A 60 -9.47 -33.91 -23.34
C ALA A 60 -9.68 -32.41 -23.60
N ASP A 61 -10.26 -31.67 -22.63
CA ASP A 61 -10.44 -30.21 -22.73
C ASP A 61 -9.10 -29.48 -22.73
N PHE A 62 -8.14 -29.96 -21.93
CA PHE A 62 -6.79 -29.42 -21.93
C PHE A 62 -6.11 -29.61 -23.29
N GLU A 63 -6.11 -30.82 -23.84
CA GLU A 63 -5.49 -31.12 -25.14
C GLU A 63 -6.10 -30.25 -26.26
N LEU A 64 -7.43 -30.05 -26.23
CA LEU A 64 -8.12 -29.20 -27.19
C LEU A 64 -7.69 -27.71 -27.05
N SER A 65 -7.70 -27.17 -25.85
CA SER A 65 -7.30 -25.78 -25.60
C SER A 65 -5.81 -25.55 -25.84
N ASN A 66 -4.96 -26.53 -25.47
CA ASN A 66 -3.51 -26.42 -25.64
C ASN A 66 -3.06 -26.58 -27.10
N ALA A 67 -3.87 -27.24 -27.96
CA ALA A 67 -3.55 -27.39 -29.37
C ALA A 67 -3.25 -26.04 -30.06
N ARG A 68 -3.85 -24.95 -29.58
CA ARG A 68 -3.62 -23.60 -30.09
C ARG A 68 -2.33 -22.98 -29.58
N THR A 69 -2.06 -23.08 -28.29
CA THR A 69 -0.94 -22.35 -27.64
C THR A 69 0.35 -23.15 -27.63
N GLN A 70 0.30 -24.45 -27.36
CA GLN A 70 1.46 -25.37 -27.30
C GLN A 70 2.67 -24.68 -26.65
N VAL A 71 2.46 -24.16 -25.44
CA VAL A 71 3.51 -23.40 -24.73
C VAL A 71 4.70 -24.29 -24.40
N SER A 72 5.89 -23.75 -24.53
CA SER A 72 7.16 -24.41 -24.22
C SER A 72 8.01 -23.56 -23.27
N LYS A 73 8.86 -24.20 -22.47
CA LYS A 73 9.81 -23.45 -21.64
C LYS A 73 10.60 -22.44 -22.47
N GLY A 74 10.68 -21.23 -21.97
CA GLY A 74 11.33 -20.12 -22.64
C GLY A 74 10.40 -19.25 -23.47
N ASP A 75 9.14 -19.67 -23.73
CA ASP A 75 8.17 -18.79 -24.35
C ASP A 75 7.85 -17.59 -23.43
N VAL A 76 7.63 -16.42 -24.03
CA VAL A 76 7.25 -15.22 -23.29
C VAL A 76 5.72 -15.15 -23.24
N LEU A 77 5.18 -15.04 -22.04
CA LEU A 77 3.76 -14.79 -21.82
C LEU A 77 3.53 -13.28 -21.72
N PHE A 78 2.47 -12.82 -22.36
CA PHE A 78 2.06 -11.42 -22.36
C PHE A 78 0.56 -11.33 -22.02
N THR A 79 0.18 -10.51 -21.07
CA THR A 79 -1.23 -10.30 -20.75
C THR A 79 -1.87 -9.28 -21.68
N SER A 80 -2.79 -9.76 -22.52
CA SER A 80 -3.40 -9.00 -23.61
C SER A 80 -4.72 -8.33 -23.22
N VAL A 81 -5.36 -8.76 -22.14
CA VAL A 81 -6.67 -8.25 -21.69
C VAL A 81 -6.71 -8.21 -20.16
N ALA A 82 -7.46 -7.30 -19.60
CA ALA A 82 -7.63 -7.04 -18.15
C ALA A 82 -6.35 -6.47 -17.50
N SER A 83 -5.46 -7.31 -16.97
CA SER A 83 -4.17 -6.89 -16.41
C SER A 83 -3.15 -6.68 -17.54
N LEU A 84 -3.40 -5.69 -18.39
CA LEU A 84 -2.70 -5.48 -19.66
C LEU A 84 -1.19 -5.24 -19.47
N GLY A 85 -0.39 -5.84 -20.38
CA GLY A 85 1.04 -5.54 -20.52
C GLY A 85 1.98 -6.29 -19.58
N ARG A 86 1.48 -7.11 -18.66
CA ARG A 86 2.37 -7.92 -17.80
C ARG A 86 3.03 -9.03 -18.60
N THR A 87 4.25 -9.36 -18.25
CA THR A 87 5.02 -10.43 -18.90
C THR A 87 5.61 -11.41 -17.89
N CYS A 88 5.88 -12.61 -18.32
CA CYS A 88 6.81 -13.53 -17.67
C CYS A 88 7.37 -14.54 -18.69
N ILE A 89 8.49 -15.17 -18.35
CA ILE A 89 8.99 -16.31 -19.14
C ILE A 89 8.38 -17.58 -18.55
N TYR A 90 7.78 -18.39 -19.43
CA TYR A 90 7.24 -19.68 -19.03
C TYR A 90 8.35 -20.67 -18.68
N ASP A 91 8.33 -21.17 -17.46
CA ASP A 91 9.33 -22.12 -16.92
C ASP A 91 8.72 -23.17 -15.99
N LEU A 92 7.54 -23.68 -16.31
CA LEU A 92 6.86 -24.72 -15.52
C LEU A 92 7.03 -26.09 -16.17
N ASP A 93 7.08 -27.13 -15.33
CA ASP A 93 7.26 -28.53 -15.78
C ASP A 93 5.93 -29.32 -15.86
N TYR A 94 4.80 -28.67 -15.65
CA TYR A 94 3.49 -29.36 -15.65
C TYR A 94 2.52 -28.75 -16.67
N PRO A 95 1.51 -29.51 -17.10
CA PRO A 95 0.63 -29.09 -18.18
C PRO A 95 -0.20 -27.87 -17.81
N ILE A 96 -0.09 -26.81 -18.61
CA ILE A 96 -0.80 -25.56 -18.44
C ILE A 96 -1.31 -25.04 -19.79
N THR A 97 -2.50 -24.48 -19.81
CA THR A 97 -3.03 -23.74 -20.97
C THR A 97 -3.59 -22.39 -20.54
N PHE A 98 -4.08 -21.60 -21.47
CA PHE A 98 -4.36 -20.18 -21.23
C PHE A 98 -5.74 -19.77 -21.72
N GLN A 99 -6.36 -18.84 -21.00
CA GLN A 99 -7.49 -18.08 -21.50
C GLN A 99 -7.00 -16.99 -22.48
N ARG A 100 -7.88 -16.47 -23.33
CA ARG A 100 -7.59 -15.41 -24.31
C ARG A 100 -6.90 -14.16 -23.75
N SER A 101 -6.93 -13.97 -22.46
CA SER A 101 -6.27 -12.84 -21.78
C SER A 101 -4.76 -12.96 -21.69
N VAL A 102 -4.20 -14.10 -22.06
CA VAL A 102 -2.75 -14.37 -22.13
C VAL A 102 -2.35 -14.74 -23.53
N THR A 103 -1.36 -14.04 -24.09
CA THR A 103 -0.73 -14.33 -25.37
C THR A 103 0.60 -15.05 -25.12
N VAL A 104 0.82 -16.14 -25.84
CA VAL A 104 2.07 -16.90 -25.85
C VAL A 104 2.92 -16.45 -27.05
N ILE A 105 4.15 -16.04 -26.79
CA ILE A 105 5.09 -15.51 -27.76
C ILE A 105 6.34 -16.39 -27.79
N CYS A 106 6.58 -17.11 -28.89
CA CYS A 106 7.80 -17.85 -29.13
C CYS A 106 8.71 -17.05 -30.05
N THR A 107 9.88 -16.65 -29.55
CA THR A 107 10.79 -15.76 -30.28
C THR A 107 12.06 -16.48 -30.75
N LYS A 108 12.66 -15.97 -31.84
CA LYS A 108 13.96 -16.40 -32.38
C LYS A 108 15.14 -15.63 -31.80
N ILE A 109 14.86 -14.48 -31.17
CA ILE A 109 15.89 -13.69 -30.48
C ILE A 109 15.99 -14.14 -29.00
N PHE A 110 16.92 -13.58 -28.24
CA PHE A 110 17.06 -13.91 -26.84
C PHE A 110 15.78 -13.51 -26.05
N ASN A 111 15.07 -14.48 -25.54
CA ASN A 111 13.73 -14.30 -24.94
C ASN A 111 13.74 -13.32 -23.77
N ARG A 112 14.78 -13.33 -22.92
CA ARG A 112 14.93 -12.37 -21.81
C ARG A 112 15.12 -10.94 -22.30
N TYR A 113 15.75 -10.74 -23.47
CA TYR A 113 15.85 -9.42 -24.08
C TYR A 113 14.48 -8.96 -24.57
N LEU A 114 13.75 -9.83 -25.28
CA LEU A 114 12.39 -9.51 -25.71
C LEU A 114 11.51 -9.14 -24.52
N LYS A 115 11.55 -9.95 -23.45
CA LYS A 115 10.79 -9.65 -22.24
C LYS A 115 11.18 -8.29 -21.65
N LEU A 116 12.47 -8.00 -21.53
CA LEU A 116 12.96 -6.71 -21.01
C LEU A 116 12.44 -5.53 -21.86
N PHE A 117 12.41 -5.69 -23.18
CA PHE A 117 11.83 -4.69 -24.08
C PHE A 117 10.32 -4.52 -23.85
N LEU A 118 9.57 -5.61 -23.75
CA LEU A 118 8.13 -5.59 -23.48
C LEU A 118 7.79 -4.94 -22.13
N ASP A 119 8.65 -5.09 -21.13
CA ASP A 119 8.49 -4.46 -19.81
C ASP A 119 8.93 -2.99 -19.78
N SER A 120 9.63 -2.52 -20.83
CA SER A 120 10.15 -1.15 -20.86
C SER A 120 9.03 -0.11 -20.84
N PRO A 121 9.24 1.07 -20.22
CA PRO A 121 8.27 2.16 -20.25
C PRO A 121 7.87 2.56 -21.67
N LEU A 122 8.80 2.45 -22.63
CA LEU A 122 8.53 2.72 -24.04
C LEU A 122 7.43 1.82 -24.60
N TYR A 123 7.55 0.50 -24.40
CA TYR A 123 6.57 -0.45 -24.92
C TYR A 123 5.27 -0.41 -24.09
N GLN A 124 5.36 -0.28 -22.78
CA GLN A 124 4.19 -0.18 -21.89
C GLN A 124 3.32 1.05 -22.20
N ASN A 125 3.94 2.21 -22.50
CA ASN A 125 3.22 3.40 -22.95
C ASN A 125 2.54 3.14 -24.30
N TYR A 126 3.26 2.54 -25.25
CA TYR A 126 2.70 2.17 -26.55
C TYR A 126 1.48 1.24 -26.42
N VAL A 127 1.56 0.23 -25.55
CA VAL A 127 0.45 -0.68 -25.24
C VAL A 127 -0.73 0.11 -24.64
N GLY A 128 -0.47 1.00 -23.68
CA GLY A 128 -1.50 1.80 -23.01
C GLY A 128 -2.24 2.74 -23.97
N GLU A 129 -1.52 3.37 -24.89
CA GLU A 129 -2.07 4.32 -25.88
C GLU A 129 -2.85 3.62 -26.97
N ASN A 130 -2.44 2.41 -27.37
CA ASN A 130 -3.03 1.67 -28.48
C ASN A 130 -4.05 0.60 -28.06
N ALA A 131 -4.23 0.35 -26.77
CA ALA A 131 -5.22 -0.59 -26.27
C ALA A 131 -6.64 -0.18 -26.65
N ARG A 132 -7.46 -1.13 -27.12
CA ARG A 132 -8.82 -0.93 -27.63
C ARG A 132 -9.86 -1.56 -26.73
N GLY A 133 -11.07 -1.03 -26.73
CA GLY A 133 -12.22 -1.52 -25.98
C GLY A 133 -12.75 -0.51 -24.96
N THR A 134 -14.07 -0.46 -24.82
CA THR A 134 -14.78 0.49 -23.94
C THR A 134 -14.98 -0.05 -22.51
N ALA A 135 -15.39 -1.30 -22.38
CA ALA A 135 -15.64 -1.92 -21.09
C ALA A 135 -14.37 -2.58 -20.52
N GLN A 136 -13.57 -3.19 -21.37
CA GLN A 136 -12.31 -3.83 -21.00
C GLN A 136 -11.29 -3.57 -22.10
N LYS A 137 -10.21 -2.87 -21.76
CA LYS A 137 -9.13 -2.59 -22.71
C LYS A 137 -8.36 -3.87 -23.03
N GLY A 138 -7.99 -4.05 -24.30
CA GLY A 138 -7.17 -5.15 -24.77
C GLY A 138 -6.15 -4.68 -25.81
N PHE A 139 -5.02 -5.36 -25.85
CA PHE A 139 -3.97 -5.17 -26.84
C PHE A 139 -3.78 -6.51 -27.56
N TYR A 140 -4.30 -6.60 -28.76
CA TYR A 140 -4.55 -7.87 -29.45
C TYR A 140 -3.39 -8.30 -30.34
N ILE A 141 -3.41 -9.57 -30.80
CA ILE A 141 -2.35 -10.22 -31.58
C ILE A 141 -1.84 -9.36 -32.73
N ASN A 142 -2.74 -8.75 -33.55
CA ASN A 142 -2.32 -7.91 -34.66
C ASN A 142 -1.48 -6.72 -34.21
N GLN A 143 -1.89 -6.08 -33.09
CA GLN A 143 -1.14 -4.94 -32.56
C GLN A 143 0.21 -5.40 -31.96
N ILE A 144 0.27 -6.58 -31.34
CA ILE A 144 1.52 -7.18 -30.88
C ILE A 144 2.41 -7.51 -32.08
N SER A 145 1.88 -8.18 -33.09
CA SER A 145 2.62 -8.61 -34.30
C SER A 145 3.23 -7.45 -35.09
N ASP A 146 2.50 -6.33 -35.18
CA ASP A 146 2.91 -5.12 -35.90
C ASP A 146 3.84 -4.20 -35.06
N SER A 147 4.07 -4.53 -33.78
CA SER A 147 4.94 -3.73 -32.90
C SER A 147 6.41 -3.80 -33.36
N TRP A 148 7.08 -2.65 -33.36
CA TRP A 148 8.49 -2.53 -33.70
C TRP A 148 9.39 -2.75 -32.49
N VAL A 149 10.42 -3.55 -32.66
CA VAL A 149 11.41 -3.92 -31.66
C VAL A 149 12.80 -3.50 -32.12
N PRO A 150 13.57 -2.76 -31.35
CA PRO A 150 14.99 -2.51 -31.63
C PRO A 150 15.82 -3.78 -31.33
N ILE A 151 16.59 -4.24 -32.29
CA ILE A 151 17.32 -5.51 -32.21
C ILE A 151 18.81 -5.25 -32.20
N PRO A 152 19.48 -5.42 -31.04
CA PRO A 152 20.95 -5.47 -30.94
C PRO A 152 21.51 -6.77 -31.50
N PRO A 153 22.82 -6.85 -31.78
CA PRO A 153 23.51 -8.13 -31.97
C PRO A 153 23.31 -9.08 -30.77
N LEU A 154 23.22 -10.39 -31.00
CA LEU A 154 22.87 -11.37 -29.97
C LEU A 154 23.72 -11.26 -28.69
N ASN A 155 25.04 -11.15 -28.82
CA ASN A 155 25.92 -11.01 -27.66
C ASN A 155 25.66 -9.70 -26.88
N GLU A 156 25.16 -8.67 -27.54
CA GLU A 156 24.77 -7.42 -26.90
C GLU A 156 23.43 -7.56 -26.20
N GLN A 157 22.46 -8.28 -26.77
CA GLN A 157 21.20 -8.60 -26.07
C GLN A 157 21.47 -9.29 -24.72
N ILE A 158 22.40 -10.24 -24.69
CA ILE A 158 22.80 -10.97 -23.47
C ILE A 158 23.39 -9.98 -22.45
N ARG A 159 24.36 -9.16 -22.85
CA ARG A 159 25.00 -8.17 -21.94
C ARG A 159 24.02 -7.14 -21.42
N ILE A 160 23.06 -6.70 -22.24
CA ILE A 160 22.01 -5.76 -21.81
C ILE A 160 21.16 -6.39 -20.71
N VAL A 161 20.73 -7.64 -20.90
CA VAL A 161 19.90 -8.34 -19.92
C VAL A 161 20.66 -8.57 -18.60
N GLU A 162 21.90 -9.05 -18.67
CA GLU A 162 22.74 -9.26 -17.48
C GLU A 162 22.95 -7.96 -16.70
N LYS A 163 23.25 -6.87 -17.41
CA LYS A 163 23.44 -5.57 -16.77
C LYS A 163 22.15 -5.00 -16.18
N ALA A 164 21.05 -5.11 -16.91
CA ALA A 164 19.74 -4.66 -16.42
C ALA A 164 19.31 -5.43 -15.17
N GLN A 165 19.44 -6.78 -15.18
CA GLN A 165 19.11 -7.61 -14.03
C GLN A 165 19.93 -7.22 -12.81
N SER A 166 21.27 -7.09 -12.97
CA SER A 166 22.16 -6.67 -11.86
C SER A 166 21.75 -5.33 -11.25
N LEU A 167 21.31 -4.36 -12.07
CA LEU A 167 20.85 -3.06 -11.57
C LEU A 167 19.48 -3.16 -10.87
N LEU A 168 18.55 -3.95 -11.41
CA LEU A 168 17.25 -4.19 -10.81
C LEU A 168 17.36 -4.89 -9.46
N ASP A 169 18.28 -5.86 -9.32
CA ASP A 169 18.57 -6.54 -8.05
C ASP A 169 19.07 -5.55 -7.00
N ILE A 170 19.94 -4.61 -7.38
CA ILE A 170 20.39 -3.53 -6.47
C ILE A 170 19.23 -2.65 -6.03
N VAL A 171 18.33 -2.28 -6.94
CA VAL A 171 17.14 -1.49 -6.62
C VAL A 171 16.22 -2.23 -5.64
N GLN A 172 16.04 -3.54 -5.80
CA GLN A 172 15.27 -4.35 -4.86
C GLN A 172 15.90 -4.37 -3.46
N ILE A 173 17.22 -4.54 -3.37
CA ILE A 173 17.94 -4.50 -2.08
C ILE A 173 17.77 -3.15 -1.39
N ILE A 174 17.86 -2.04 -2.14
CA ILE A 174 17.67 -0.69 -1.60
C ILE A 174 16.24 -0.51 -1.07
N ASN A 175 15.23 -0.95 -1.81
CA ASN A 175 13.83 -0.87 -1.39
C ASN A 175 13.57 -1.69 -0.12
N TYR A 176 14.06 -2.91 -0.06
CA TYR A 176 13.95 -3.76 1.13
C TYR A 176 14.60 -3.11 2.36
N SER A 177 15.84 -2.61 2.21
CA SER A 177 16.56 -1.92 3.29
C SER A 177 15.83 -0.66 3.78
N LYS A 178 15.16 0.06 2.87
CA LYS A 178 14.33 1.24 3.22
C LYS A 178 13.12 0.85 4.06
N GLU A 179 12.40 -0.22 3.70
CA GLU A 179 11.26 -0.72 4.45
C GLU A 179 11.68 -1.22 5.84
N GLU A 180 12.77 -1.99 5.91
CA GLU A 180 13.34 -2.46 7.18
C GLU A 180 13.73 -1.29 8.09
N THR A 181 14.40 -0.27 7.54
CA THR A 181 14.77 0.94 8.28
C THR A 181 13.54 1.67 8.82
N SER A 182 12.47 1.79 8.03
CA SER A 182 11.22 2.41 8.47
C SER A 182 10.57 1.64 9.62
N ASN A 183 10.54 0.32 9.55
CA ASN A 183 10.00 -0.54 10.61
C ASN A 183 10.85 -0.45 11.89
N ASN A 184 12.17 -0.42 11.76
CA ASN A 184 13.08 -0.25 12.88
C ASN A 184 12.91 1.12 13.58
N ILE A 185 12.67 2.18 12.82
CA ILE A 185 12.37 3.51 13.37
C ILE A 185 11.06 3.49 14.19
N ILE A 186 10.01 2.85 13.68
CA ILE A 186 8.75 2.71 14.40
C ILE A 186 8.93 1.91 15.70
N ALA A 187 9.63 0.78 15.63
CA ALA A 187 9.93 -0.05 16.81
C ALA A 187 10.78 0.70 17.84
N LEU A 188 11.77 1.48 17.39
CA LEU A 188 12.60 2.29 18.26
C LEU A 188 11.79 3.39 18.97
N LYS A 189 10.91 4.09 18.24
CA LYS A 189 10.01 5.09 18.84
C LYS A 189 9.13 4.47 19.92
N SER A 190 8.50 3.33 19.63
CA SER A 190 7.69 2.60 20.61
C SER A 190 8.52 2.25 21.85
N LYS A 191 9.72 1.70 21.66
CA LYS A 191 10.61 1.34 22.78
C LYS A 191 11.04 2.54 23.64
N ILE A 192 11.30 3.69 23.01
CA ILE A 192 11.63 4.93 23.74
C ILE A 192 10.45 5.36 24.60
N LEU A 193 9.23 5.34 24.05
CA LEU A 193 8.01 5.68 24.79
C LEU A 193 7.77 4.71 25.95
N ASP A 194 7.91 3.41 25.74
CA ASP A 194 7.77 2.39 26.79
C ASP A 194 8.76 2.62 27.95
N LEU A 195 10.01 2.94 27.61
CA LEU A 195 11.02 3.25 28.61
C LEU A 195 10.69 4.57 29.37
N ALA A 196 10.16 5.56 28.65
CA ALA A 196 9.77 6.84 29.24
C ALA A 196 8.62 6.66 30.25
N ILE A 197 7.52 6.02 29.84
CA ILE A 197 6.32 5.85 30.68
C ILE A 197 6.53 4.83 31.84
N SER A 198 7.55 3.99 31.77
CA SER A 198 7.95 3.09 32.85
C SER A 198 9.03 3.69 33.77
N GLY A 199 9.44 4.95 33.55
CA GLY A 199 10.48 5.62 34.33
C GLY A 199 11.88 5.04 34.16
N LYS A 200 12.12 4.30 33.08
CA LYS A 200 13.41 3.64 32.77
C LYS A 200 14.28 4.41 31.79
N LEU A 201 13.72 5.47 31.14
CA LEU A 201 14.44 6.23 30.15
C LEU A 201 15.51 7.12 30.73
N VAL A 202 15.25 7.73 31.90
CA VAL A 202 16.17 8.58 32.63
C VAL A 202 16.39 8.04 34.05
N ARG A 203 17.54 8.34 34.59
CA ARG A 203 17.85 7.96 35.99
C ARG A 203 16.99 8.76 36.96
N GLN A 204 16.37 8.09 37.92
CA GLN A 204 15.61 8.75 38.98
C GLN A 204 16.53 9.56 39.87
N ASP A 205 16.14 10.80 40.22
CA ASP A 205 16.83 11.65 41.18
C ASP A 205 16.05 11.66 42.52
N LYS A 206 16.74 11.32 43.60
CA LYS A 206 16.12 11.28 44.94
C LYS A 206 15.77 12.64 45.50
N SER A 207 16.31 13.71 44.92
CA SER A 207 16.01 15.10 45.30
C SER A 207 14.73 15.63 44.59
N ASP A 208 14.22 14.93 43.59
CA ASP A 208 12.98 15.32 42.91
C ASP A 208 11.78 15.17 43.86
N GLU A 209 10.85 16.11 43.81
CA GLU A 209 9.59 16.04 44.54
C GLU A 209 8.78 14.80 44.12
N PRO A 210 8.32 13.96 45.04
CA PRO A 210 7.46 12.83 44.69
C PRO A 210 6.15 13.30 44.03
N ALA A 211 5.69 12.57 43.01
CA ALA A 211 4.49 12.89 42.24
C ALA A 211 3.23 13.08 43.13
N ILE A 212 3.13 12.37 44.26
CA ILE A 212 2.02 12.49 45.19
C ILE A 212 1.92 13.90 45.79
N GLU A 213 3.04 14.58 46.07
CA GLU A 213 3.05 15.93 46.63
C GLU A 213 2.59 16.97 45.57
N LEU A 214 3.02 16.81 44.32
CA LEU A 214 2.51 17.61 43.21
C LEU A 214 0.98 17.47 43.07
N LEU A 215 0.47 16.23 43.08
CA LEU A 215 -0.96 15.96 42.90
C LEU A 215 -1.78 16.50 44.10
N LYS A 216 -1.30 16.44 45.32
CA LYS A 216 -1.95 17.08 46.49
C LYS A 216 -1.99 18.61 46.39
N ARG A 217 -1.01 19.24 45.75
CA ARG A 217 -1.06 20.69 45.50
C ARG A 217 -2.12 21.06 44.45
N ILE A 218 -2.31 20.21 43.42
CA ILE A 218 -3.34 20.40 42.42
C ILE A 218 -4.72 20.12 43.00
N ASN A 219 -4.86 19.04 43.75
CA ASN A 219 -6.10 18.62 44.40
C ASN A 219 -5.80 18.18 45.82
N PRO A 220 -6.06 19.04 46.86
CA PRO A 220 -5.77 18.72 48.28
C PRO A 220 -6.46 17.46 48.81
N GLN A 221 -7.53 17.00 48.14
CA GLN A 221 -8.25 15.77 48.51
C GLN A 221 -7.84 14.56 47.67
N TYR A 222 -6.77 14.69 46.88
CA TYR A 222 -6.30 13.63 46.02
C TYR A 222 -5.96 12.36 46.82
N GLN A 223 -6.44 11.23 46.31
CA GLN A 223 -6.07 9.90 46.80
C GLN A 223 -5.40 9.13 45.64
N PRO A 224 -4.30 8.41 45.83
CA PRO A 224 -3.65 7.65 44.80
C PRO A 224 -4.62 6.67 44.13
N ALA A 225 -4.68 6.65 42.83
CA ALA A 225 -5.40 5.67 42.05
C ALA A 225 -4.58 4.36 41.98
N ASP A 226 -5.27 3.25 41.79
CA ASP A 226 -4.64 2.00 41.40
C ASP A 226 -4.57 1.87 39.86
N ASN A 227 -3.88 0.83 39.36
CA ASN A 227 -3.68 0.55 37.94
C ASN A 227 -4.84 -0.23 37.33
N ARG A 228 -6.10 0.03 37.70
CA ARG A 228 -7.28 -0.79 37.24
C ARG A 228 -7.44 -0.92 35.75
N HIS A 229 -7.05 0.09 34.96
CA HIS A 229 -7.23 0.09 33.52
C HIS A 229 -6.18 -0.77 32.79
N TYR A 230 -5.10 -1.13 33.48
CA TYR A 230 -3.97 -1.86 32.91
C TYR A 230 -3.66 -3.16 33.67
N GLU A 231 -4.66 -3.79 34.28
CA GLU A 231 -4.50 -5.00 35.11
C GLU A 231 -3.76 -6.12 34.38
N ASN A 232 -3.88 -6.20 33.06
CA ASN A 232 -3.20 -7.20 32.23
C ASN A 232 -1.83 -6.74 31.71
N ILE A 233 -1.37 -5.55 32.07
CA ILE A 233 -0.07 -5.00 31.65
C ILE A 233 0.79 -4.82 32.90
N GLU A 234 1.85 -5.62 33.00
CA GLU A 234 2.88 -5.44 34.03
C GLU A 234 3.68 -4.16 33.77
N LEU A 235 3.11 -3.02 34.14
CA LEU A 235 3.80 -1.73 34.12
C LEU A 235 4.23 -1.35 35.53
N SER A 236 5.47 -1.64 35.90
CA SER A 236 6.06 -1.15 37.15
C SER A 236 6.54 0.28 36.93
N ILE A 237 6.09 1.20 37.77
CA ILE A 237 6.54 2.58 37.82
C ILE A 237 7.52 2.80 38.99
N PRO A 238 8.41 3.84 38.96
CA PRO A 238 9.30 4.20 40.06
C PRO A 238 8.53 4.51 41.35
N GLU A 239 9.17 4.35 42.49
CA GLU A 239 8.59 4.63 43.82
C GLU A 239 8.15 6.10 44.00
N THR A 240 8.81 7.03 43.32
CA THR A 240 8.48 8.46 43.32
C THR A 240 7.29 8.84 42.45
N TRP A 241 6.82 7.92 41.62
CA TRP A 241 5.66 8.10 40.77
C TRP A 241 4.38 7.59 41.42
N CYS A 242 3.25 8.06 40.97
CA CYS A 242 1.95 7.51 41.38
C CYS A 242 0.97 7.51 40.22
N TRP A 243 0.05 6.58 40.28
CA TRP A 243 -1.06 6.50 39.34
C TRP A 243 -2.11 7.57 39.65
N THR A 244 -2.64 8.20 38.59
CA THR A 244 -3.73 9.17 38.69
C THR A 244 -4.66 9.01 37.47
N THR A 245 -5.85 9.60 37.54
CA THR A 245 -6.75 9.65 36.43
C THR A 245 -6.59 10.97 35.65
N ILE A 246 -6.92 10.96 34.36
CA ILE A 246 -6.95 12.17 33.53
C ILE A 246 -7.88 13.23 34.20
N GLY A 247 -9.03 12.78 34.72
CA GLY A 247 -9.99 13.66 35.38
C GLY A 247 -9.49 14.36 36.65
N ASP A 248 -8.46 13.81 37.34
CA ASP A 248 -7.88 14.43 38.51
C ASP A 248 -6.93 15.59 38.16
N VAL A 249 -6.33 15.57 37.00
CA VAL A 249 -5.27 16.52 36.60
C VAL A 249 -5.67 17.43 35.41
N PHE A 250 -6.73 17.12 34.69
CA PHE A 250 -7.23 17.91 33.58
C PHE A 250 -8.70 18.24 33.70
N LYS A 251 -9.09 19.44 33.22
CA LYS A 251 -10.47 19.70 32.82
C LYS A 251 -10.65 19.15 31.41
N HIS A 252 -11.67 18.34 31.19
CA HIS A 252 -11.97 17.79 29.89
C HIS A 252 -13.36 18.21 29.42
N ASN A 253 -13.48 18.52 28.14
CA ASN A 253 -14.74 18.83 27.48
C ASN A 253 -14.78 18.12 26.14
N THR A 254 -15.99 17.82 25.69
CA THR A 254 -16.26 17.37 24.32
C THR A 254 -16.64 18.55 23.44
N GLY A 255 -16.38 18.48 22.15
CA GLY A 255 -16.76 19.50 21.19
C GLY A 255 -18.28 19.60 20.98
N LYS A 256 -18.71 20.58 20.19
CA LYS A 256 -20.12 20.78 19.83
C LYS A 256 -20.59 19.70 18.85
N ALA A 257 -21.74 19.07 19.17
CA ALA A 257 -22.41 18.17 18.23
C ALA A 257 -22.97 18.95 17.03
N LEU A 258 -22.84 18.39 15.83
CA LEU A 258 -23.51 18.94 14.64
C LEU A 258 -25.01 18.78 14.78
N ASN A 259 -25.72 19.89 14.72
CA ASN A 259 -27.19 19.91 14.65
C ASN A 259 -27.60 20.85 13.53
N SER A 260 -28.03 20.28 12.42
CA SER A 260 -28.49 21.02 11.24
C SER A 260 -29.74 21.91 11.48
N SER A 261 -30.47 21.68 12.59
CA SER A 261 -31.65 22.43 12.94
C SER A 261 -31.39 23.64 13.85
N ASN A 262 -30.19 23.76 14.44
CA ASN A 262 -29.88 24.84 15.36
C ASN A 262 -28.99 25.88 14.69
N HIS A 263 -29.57 27.02 14.35
CA HIS A 263 -28.90 28.17 13.74
C HIS A 263 -28.62 29.32 14.72
N SER A 264 -28.82 29.11 16.03
CA SER A 264 -28.62 30.13 17.04
C SER A 264 -27.12 30.22 17.43
N GLY A 265 -26.60 31.48 17.55
CA GLY A 265 -25.24 31.75 17.95
C GLY A 265 -24.48 32.58 16.91
N ILE A 266 -23.19 32.78 17.17
CA ILE A 266 -22.26 33.51 16.31
C ILE A 266 -21.51 32.51 15.43
N MET A 267 -21.45 32.76 14.13
CA MET A 267 -20.66 31.95 13.18
C MET A 267 -19.18 32.03 13.51
N MET A 268 -18.55 30.92 13.79
CA MET A 268 -17.15 30.84 14.17
C MET A 268 -16.47 29.65 13.54
N ASP A 269 -15.17 29.79 13.33
CA ASP A 269 -14.30 28.72 12.83
C ASP A 269 -14.20 27.58 13.85
N TYR A 270 -14.24 26.36 13.33
CA TYR A 270 -14.06 25.16 14.13
C TYR A 270 -13.27 24.09 13.37
N ILE A 271 -12.60 23.25 14.15
CA ILE A 271 -11.87 22.09 13.66
C ILE A 271 -12.57 20.78 14.02
N THR A 272 -12.26 19.77 13.25
CA THR A 272 -12.80 18.41 13.35
C THR A 272 -11.67 17.39 13.46
N THR A 273 -11.97 16.12 13.58
CA THR A 273 -10.99 15.03 13.55
C THR A 273 -10.13 15.03 12.28
N SER A 274 -10.63 15.55 11.15
CA SER A 274 -9.86 15.66 9.90
C SER A 274 -8.75 16.72 9.95
N ASN A 275 -8.82 17.65 10.90
CA ASN A 275 -7.81 18.69 11.09
C ASN A 275 -6.70 18.29 12.07
N LEU A 276 -6.92 17.26 12.93
CA LEU A 276 -6.00 16.84 13.95
C LEU A 276 -5.19 15.62 13.47
N TYR A 277 -3.88 15.75 13.52
CA TYR A 277 -2.91 14.68 13.25
C TYR A 277 -2.00 14.50 14.48
N TRP A 278 -1.16 13.47 14.47
CA TRP A 278 -0.16 13.29 15.51
C TRP A 278 0.77 14.49 15.59
N ASP A 279 0.79 15.16 16.74
CA ASP A 279 1.59 16.36 17.08
C ASP A 279 1.43 17.59 16.17
N ARG A 280 0.37 17.63 15.31
CA ARG A 280 0.14 18.76 14.40
C ARG A 280 -1.31 18.91 13.99
N PHE A 281 -1.63 20.09 13.45
CA PHE A 281 -2.92 20.40 12.85
C PHE A 281 -2.76 20.72 11.37
N ASP A 282 -3.73 20.28 10.57
CA ASP A 282 -3.92 20.77 9.21
C ASP A 282 -5.09 21.75 9.20
N LEU A 283 -4.77 23.03 9.04
CA LEU A 283 -5.72 24.14 9.05
C LEU A 283 -6.02 24.67 7.63
N SER A 284 -5.63 23.95 6.60
CA SER A 284 -5.92 24.31 5.21
C SER A 284 -7.41 24.36 4.89
N THR A 285 -8.22 23.60 5.63
CA THR A 285 -9.69 23.53 5.48
C THR A 285 -10.35 23.63 6.85
N VAL A 286 -10.69 24.85 7.29
CA VAL A 286 -11.41 25.11 8.52
C VAL A 286 -12.88 25.38 8.17
N LYS A 287 -13.80 24.81 8.95
CA LYS A 287 -15.25 24.94 8.74
C LYS A 287 -15.83 25.99 9.68
N GLN A 288 -17.05 26.45 9.40
CA GLN A 288 -17.78 27.40 10.23
C GLN A 288 -19.14 26.82 10.66
N MET A 289 -19.52 27.07 11.91
CA MET A 289 -20.86 26.82 12.42
C MET A 289 -21.21 27.83 13.53
N PRO A 290 -22.52 27.99 13.87
CA PRO A 290 -22.92 28.88 14.94
C PRO A 290 -22.57 28.32 16.32
N PHE A 291 -22.04 29.16 17.22
CA PHE A 291 -21.78 28.84 18.63
C PHE A 291 -22.52 29.82 19.54
N THR A 292 -23.23 29.29 20.53
CA THR A 292 -23.86 30.09 21.62
C THR A 292 -22.79 30.37 22.69
N GLU A 293 -23.07 31.31 23.61
CA GLU A 293 -22.15 31.59 24.75
C GLU A 293 -21.85 30.31 25.56
N LYS A 294 -22.84 29.48 25.79
CA LYS A 294 -22.68 28.19 26.48
C LYS A 294 -21.80 27.21 25.72
N ASP A 295 -21.87 27.20 24.37
CA ASP A 295 -20.99 26.39 23.54
C ASP A 295 -19.56 26.91 23.61
N LEU A 296 -19.36 28.23 23.68
CA LEU A 296 -18.03 28.83 23.76
C LEU A 296 -17.30 28.46 25.05
N GLU A 297 -18.02 28.46 26.18
CA GLU A 297 -17.43 27.99 27.45
C GLU A 297 -16.94 26.53 27.39
N LYS A 298 -17.62 25.70 26.61
CA LYS A 298 -17.35 24.27 26.52
C LYS A 298 -16.38 23.88 25.43
N CYS A 299 -16.50 24.54 24.25
CA CYS A 299 -15.87 24.05 23.01
C CYS A 299 -14.71 24.94 22.53
N THR A 300 -14.34 25.99 23.30
CA THR A 300 -13.17 26.82 22.98
C THR A 300 -11.88 26.11 23.39
N VAL A 301 -10.94 26.11 22.47
CA VAL A 301 -9.59 25.59 22.62
C VAL A 301 -8.62 26.75 22.60
N SER A 302 -7.83 26.86 23.64
CA SER A 302 -6.82 27.91 23.81
C SER A 302 -5.41 27.33 23.79
N LYS A 303 -4.40 28.17 23.67
CA LYS A 303 -3.01 27.77 23.64
C LYS A 303 -2.64 26.92 24.86
N GLY A 304 -2.06 25.75 24.63
CA GLY A 304 -1.65 24.79 25.65
C GLY A 304 -2.66 23.65 25.86
N ASP A 305 -3.87 23.75 25.31
CA ASP A 305 -4.86 22.67 25.41
C ASP A 305 -4.45 21.44 24.57
N LEU A 306 -4.62 20.25 25.14
CA LEU A 306 -4.42 18.98 24.46
C LEU A 306 -5.73 18.50 23.83
N LEU A 307 -5.71 18.28 22.52
CA LEU A 307 -6.84 17.72 21.78
C LEU A 307 -6.59 16.24 21.52
N ILE A 308 -7.64 15.43 21.64
CA ILE A 308 -7.60 13.98 21.42
C ILE A 308 -8.81 13.59 20.57
N CYS A 309 -8.60 12.83 19.50
CA CYS A 309 -9.69 12.25 18.69
C CYS A 309 -10.37 11.10 19.43
N GLU A 310 -11.71 11.20 19.59
CA GLU A 310 -12.56 10.13 20.12
C GLU A 310 -13.12 9.23 19.02
N GLY A 311 -13.07 9.68 17.75
CA GLY A 311 -13.58 8.97 16.58
C GLY A 311 -12.63 9.00 15.40
N GLY A 312 -12.82 8.10 14.45
CA GLY A 312 -11.92 7.90 13.33
C GLY A 312 -10.63 7.22 13.77
N ASP A 313 -9.54 7.96 13.78
CA ASP A 313 -8.22 7.51 14.26
C ASP A 313 -8.12 7.80 15.78
N VAL A 314 -8.73 6.96 16.57
CA VAL A 314 -8.89 7.13 18.03
C VAL A 314 -7.54 7.27 18.73
N GLY A 315 -7.44 8.25 19.64
CA GLY A 315 -6.23 8.53 20.42
C GLY A 315 -5.24 9.48 19.74
N ARG A 316 -5.44 9.81 18.46
CA ARG A 316 -4.62 10.80 17.77
C ARG A 316 -4.74 12.15 18.45
N SER A 317 -3.61 12.78 18.78
CA SER A 317 -3.57 13.94 19.66
C SER A 317 -2.50 14.96 19.27
N ALA A 318 -2.75 16.23 19.63
CA ALA A 318 -1.77 17.31 19.54
C ALA A 318 -2.11 18.44 20.51
N ILE A 319 -1.10 19.22 20.89
CA ILE A 319 -1.25 20.41 21.71
C ILE A 319 -1.51 21.62 20.81
N TRP A 320 -2.54 22.43 21.16
CA TRP A 320 -2.83 23.67 20.45
C TRP A 320 -1.81 24.74 20.79
N ASN A 321 -0.82 24.95 19.93
CA ASN A 321 0.29 25.90 20.15
C ASN A 321 0.11 27.25 19.42
N TYR A 322 -1.08 27.55 18.92
CA TYR A 322 -1.38 28.80 18.24
C TYR A 322 -1.74 29.91 19.24
N ASN A 323 -1.49 31.16 18.88
CA ASN A 323 -1.78 32.35 19.71
C ASN A 323 -3.21 32.87 19.51
N TYR A 324 -4.13 32.05 19.07
CA TYR A 324 -5.56 32.34 18.91
C TYR A 324 -6.40 31.16 19.28
N ASP A 325 -7.62 31.42 19.71
CA ASP A 325 -8.57 30.38 20.10
C ASP A 325 -9.32 29.82 18.90
N ILE A 326 -9.59 28.54 18.92
CA ILE A 326 -10.40 27.82 17.94
C ILE A 326 -11.53 27.08 18.66
N ARG A 327 -12.54 26.58 17.92
CA ARG A 327 -13.61 25.76 18.44
C ARG A 327 -13.48 24.34 17.91
N ILE A 328 -14.05 23.39 18.64
CA ILE A 328 -14.03 21.99 18.28
C ILE A 328 -15.44 21.44 18.10
N GLN A 329 -15.56 20.57 17.07
CA GLN A 329 -16.70 19.70 16.90
C GLN A 329 -16.52 18.45 17.77
N ASN A 330 -17.63 17.84 18.18
CA ASN A 330 -17.65 16.54 18.85
C ASN A 330 -16.85 15.49 18.06
N HIS A 331 -16.25 14.54 18.78
CA HIS A 331 -15.30 13.53 18.33
C HIS A 331 -13.86 14.02 18.12
#